data_7a3fb061a6eccbdc72e8f36cfa8de013
#
_entry.id   7a3fb061a6eccbdc72e8f36cfa8de013
#
_cell.length_a   1.000
_cell.length_b   1.000
_cell.length_c   1.000
_cell.angle_alpha   90.00
_cell.angle_beta   90.00
_cell.angle_gamma   90.00
#
_symmetry.space_group_name_H-M   'P 1'
#
loop_
_entity.id
_entity.type
_entity.pdbx_description
1 polymer ?
#
loop_
_entity_poly.entity_id
_entity_poly.type
_entity_poly.pdbx_seq_one_letter_code
_entity_poly.pdbx_strand_id
1 'polypeptide(L)'
;MIWNPNKECMSRDEMSALQGKRLHKIVEYVYHNVPFYRHKLQEMDIRPDDIQTIEDIKKLPFTTKKDLRDNYPFGLQAAPQSEIIRVHASSGTTGNPTIVGYTRKDIGVWSECMARCLTAYGITRDDTFSVAYGYGLFTGGLGAHYGVEHIGASVIPAGTGNTEKHLKLIRDLGITGIACTPSYALYLAETMDKLGIKKEDLKLRAGAFGAEPWTESMRKEIEERLGLKGYNLYGLSEIMGPCVSYECQEQHGSHICEDHFYPEIINPVTLENLPNGQSGELVFTTLTKEGMPLLRYRTRDLCSLMTGECNCGRTSIRMSRIEGRSDDMLIIRGINVFPSQVESVVLSMPEFAPRYMLVVDRVNNLDTLQVQVELRQEYFTGVFDTPAAIDELEKKLASKLKSVLSIAAKVQLKAPNTIERSQGKSAHIIDKRKL
;
A
#
# COMPACT_ATOMS: atom_id res chain seq x y z
N MET A 1 18.37 -10.95 6.17
CA MET A 1 18.28 -11.37 7.61
C MET A 1 16.84 -11.73 7.95
N ILE A 2 16.63 -12.56 8.99
CA ILE A 2 15.32 -13.04 9.43
C ILE A 2 15.17 -12.68 10.91
N TRP A 3 14.06 -12.02 11.27
CA TRP A 3 13.79 -11.59 12.66
C TRP A 3 13.26 -12.72 13.52
N ASN A 4 12.26 -13.45 13.02
CA ASN A 4 11.57 -14.51 13.73
C ASN A 4 11.56 -15.81 12.90
N PRO A 5 12.67 -16.59 12.90
CA PRO A 5 12.77 -17.80 12.09
C PRO A 5 11.64 -18.80 12.35
N ASN A 6 11.15 -18.89 13.59
CA ASN A 6 10.06 -19.83 13.96
C ASN A 6 8.72 -19.48 13.27
N LYS A 7 8.55 -18.26 12.77
CA LYS A 7 7.35 -17.83 12.05
C LYS A 7 7.61 -17.58 10.58
N GLU A 8 8.72 -16.96 10.25
CA GLU A 8 9.06 -16.59 8.89
C GLU A 8 9.54 -17.77 8.03
N CYS A 9 10.02 -18.86 8.68
CA CYS A 9 10.54 -20.07 8.03
C CYS A 9 9.75 -21.33 8.43
N MET A 10 8.54 -21.19 8.96
CA MET A 10 7.67 -22.30 9.35
C MET A 10 7.27 -23.12 8.12
N SER A 11 7.21 -24.45 8.23
CA SER A 11 6.72 -25.28 7.13
C SER A 11 5.27 -24.95 6.76
N ARG A 12 4.87 -25.27 5.54
CA ARG A 12 3.50 -24.97 5.07
C ARG A 12 2.44 -25.69 5.88
N ASP A 13 2.71 -26.94 6.28
CA ASP A 13 1.77 -27.74 7.09
C ASP A 13 1.61 -27.15 8.49
N GLU A 14 2.73 -26.79 9.15
CA GLU A 14 2.69 -26.14 10.46
C GLU A 14 1.99 -24.77 10.40
N MET A 15 2.23 -23.99 9.34
CA MET A 15 1.57 -22.71 9.14
C MET A 15 0.07 -22.89 8.95
N SER A 16 -0.36 -23.83 8.10
CA SER A 16 -1.77 -24.15 7.88
C SER A 16 -2.47 -24.59 9.18
N ALA A 17 -1.83 -25.45 9.95
CA ALA A 17 -2.37 -25.89 11.25
C ALA A 17 -2.48 -24.71 12.25
N LEU A 18 -1.48 -23.81 12.28
CA LEU A 18 -1.51 -22.62 13.11
C LEU A 18 -2.63 -21.66 12.68
N GLN A 19 -2.78 -21.44 11.38
CA GLN A 19 -3.83 -20.60 10.80
C GLN A 19 -5.22 -21.14 11.10
N GLY A 20 -5.47 -22.44 10.95
CA GLY A 20 -6.74 -23.08 11.29
C GLY A 20 -7.11 -22.89 12.78
N LYS A 21 -6.14 -23.14 13.68
CA LYS A 21 -6.34 -22.91 15.13
C LYS A 21 -6.63 -21.44 15.45
N ARG A 22 -5.97 -20.50 14.79
CA ARG A 22 -6.19 -19.07 14.99
C ARG A 22 -7.52 -18.62 14.39
N LEU A 23 -7.89 -19.17 13.20
CA LEU A 23 -9.17 -18.89 12.57
C LEU A 23 -10.34 -19.30 13.46
N HIS A 24 -10.34 -20.52 13.98
CA HIS A 24 -11.38 -20.98 14.93
C HIS A 24 -11.52 -20.01 16.10
N LYS A 25 -10.40 -19.66 16.76
CA LYS A 25 -10.41 -18.73 17.89
C LYS A 25 -10.94 -17.34 17.56
N ILE A 26 -10.55 -16.78 16.41
CA ILE A 26 -10.97 -15.43 16.05
C ILE A 26 -12.46 -15.41 15.67
N VAL A 27 -12.97 -16.48 15.02
CA VAL A 27 -14.39 -16.62 14.70
C VAL A 27 -15.22 -16.73 15.98
N GLU A 28 -14.80 -17.57 16.93
CA GLU A 28 -15.43 -17.66 18.26
C GLU A 28 -15.43 -16.29 18.95
N TYR A 29 -14.27 -15.60 18.95
CA TYR A 29 -14.12 -14.30 19.59
C TYR A 29 -15.05 -13.23 19.00
N VAL A 30 -15.13 -13.11 17.67
CA VAL A 30 -16.03 -12.12 17.04
C VAL A 30 -17.50 -12.52 17.17
N TYR A 31 -17.82 -13.80 17.17
CA TYR A 31 -19.19 -14.29 17.37
C TYR A 31 -19.74 -13.85 18.74
N HIS A 32 -18.91 -13.93 19.77
CA HIS A 32 -19.34 -13.55 21.12
C HIS A 32 -19.31 -12.03 21.36
N ASN A 33 -18.37 -11.31 20.79
CA ASN A 33 -18.09 -9.92 21.15
C ASN A 33 -18.57 -8.88 20.11
N VAL A 34 -18.84 -9.27 18.85
CA VAL A 34 -19.23 -8.34 17.78
C VAL A 34 -20.62 -8.69 17.26
N PRO A 35 -21.68 -7.95 17.63
CA PRO A 35 -23.05 -8.21 17.18
C PRO A 35 -23.19 -8.31 15.65
N PHE A 36 -22.47 -7.48 14.91
CA PHE A 36 -22.44 -7.51 13.44
C PHE A 36 -22.04 -8.88 12.88
N TYR A 37 -20.96 -9.49 13.39
CA TYR A 37 -20.53 -10.81 12.93
C TYR A 37 -21.46 -11.91 13.43
N ARG A 38 -21.93 -11.82 14.65
CA ARG A 38 -22.91 -12.78 15.18
C ARG A 38 -24.15 -12.85 14.29
N HIS A 39 -24.72 -11.71 13.91
CA HIS A 39 -25.88 -11.62 13.02
C HIS A 39 -25.59 -12.26 11.66
N LYS A 40 -24.51 -11.84 11.00
CA LYS A 40 -24.14 -12.40 9.69
C LYS A 40 -23.92 -13.91 9.72
N LEU A 41 -23.28 -14.43 10.75
CA LEU A 41 -23.04 -15.87 10.87
C LEU A 41 -24.34 -16.64 11.15
N GLN A 42 -25.24 -16.10 11.97
CA GLN A 42 -26.55 -16.69 12.22
C GLN A 42 -27.45 -16.69 10.98
N GLU A 43 -27.43 -15.63 10.17
CA GLU A 43 -28.16 -15.56 8.90
C GLU A 43 -27.69 -16.63 7.89
N MET A 44 -26.44 -17.05 7.99
CA MET A 44 -25.83 -18.09 7.15
C MET A 44 -25.90 -19.49 7.80
N ASP A 45 -26.54 -19.63 8.97
CA ASP A 45 -26.56 -20.86 9.79
C ASP A 45 -25.16 -21.42 10.11
N ILE A 46 -24.21 -20.52 10.36
CA ILE A 46 -22.81 -20.87 10.70
C ILE A 46 -22.56 -20.64 12.19
N ARG A 47 -22.02 -21.65 12.85
CA ARG A 47 -21.55 -21.59 14.24
C ARG A 47 -20.01 -21.60 14.29
N PRO A 48 -19.40 -21.08 15.34
CA PRO A 48 -17.94 -21.14 15.49
C PRO A 48 -17.36 -22.56 15.33
N ASP A 49 -18.07 -23.60 15.82
CA ASP A 49 -17.65 -24.99 15.73
C ASP A 49 -17.64 -25.55 14.29
N ASP A 50 -18.27 -24.90 13.34
CA ASP A 50 -18.25 -25.28 11.92
C ASP A 50 -16.95 -24.85 11.21
N ILE A 51 -16.08 -24.09 11.92
CA ILE A 51 -14.81 -23.55 11.42
C ILE A 51 -13.65 -24.19 12.19
N GLN A 52 -13.12 -25.29 11.66
CA GLN A 52 -12.08 -26.10 12.33
C GLN A 52 -10.71 -25.99 11.64
N THR A 53 -10.70 -25.79 10.34
CA THR A 53 -9.50 -25.71 9.51
C THR A 53 -9.43 -24.38 8.77
N ILE A 54 -8.29 -24.09 8.18
CA ILE A 54 -8.14 -22.83 7.42
C ILE A 54 -8.98 -22.83 6.13
N GLU A 55 -9.26 -24.00 5.57
CA GLU A 55 -10.10 -24.15 4.39
C GLU A 55 -11.56 -23.74 4.63
N ASP A 56 -12.03 -23.81 5.88
CA ASP A 56 -13.36 -23.40 6.28
C ASP A 56 -13.58 -21.89 6.20
N ILE A 57 -12.53 -21.11 6.00
CA ILE A 57 -12.60 -19.65 5.84
C ILE A 57 -13.58 -19.24 4.73
N LYS A 58 -13.69 -20.05 3.69
CA LYS A 58 -14.59 -19.82 2.54
C LYS A 58 -16.07 -19.83 2.92
N LYS A 59 -16.44 -20.43 4.06
CA LYS A 59 -17.79 -20.41 4.61
C LYS A 59 -18.14 -19.03 5.19
N LEU A 60 -17.14 -18.23 5.61
CA LEU A 60 -17.35 -16.98 6.32
C LEU A 60 -17.79 -15.85 5.38
N PRO A 61 -18.63 -14.91 5.88
CA PRO A 61 -19.06 -13.75 5.10
C PRO A 61 -17.92 -12.77 4.84
N PHE A 62 -18.01 -12.05 3.73
CA PHE A 62 -17.12 -10.93 3.47
C PHE A 62 -17.46 -9.72 4.36
N THR A 63 -16.42 -8.98 4.71
CA THR A 63 -16.52 -7.65 5.30
C THR A 63 -16.04 -6.61 4.28
N THR A 64 -16.72 -5.48 4.19
CA THR A 64 -16.42 -4.40 3.26
C THR A 64 -16.17 -3.08 3.99
N LYS A 65 -15.61 -2.09 3.30
CA LYS A 65 -15.46 -0.74 3.85
C LYS A 65 -16.81 -0.09 4.18
N LYS A 66 -17.88 -0.48 3.48
CA LYS A 66 -19.24 -0.04 3.78
C LYS A 66 -19.70 -0.55 5.14
N ASP A 67 -19.44 -1.83 5.46
CA ASP A 67 -19.78 -2.40 6.76
C ASP A 67 -19.11 -1.64 7.92
N LEU A 68 -17.84 -1.24 7.74
CA LEU A 68 -17.11 -0.43 8.72
C LEU A 68 -17.75 0.96 8.93
N ARG A 69 -18.19 1.60 7.84
CA ARG A 69 -18.83 2.93 7.88
C ARG A 69 -20.23 2.86 8.50
N ASP A 70 -21.00 1.85 8.14
CA ASP A 70 -22.37 1.66 8.65
C ASP A 70 -22.38 1.37 10.16
N ASN A 71 -21.29 0.80 10.68
CA ASN A 71 -21.09 0.49 12.09
C ASN A 71 -20.18 1.52 12.80
N TYR A 72 -20.06 2.73 12.26
CA TYR A 72 -19.29 3.81 12.86
C TYR A 72 -19.84 4.22 14.24
N PRO A 73 -19.02 4.54 15.26
CA PRO A 73 -17.56 4.46 15.24
C PRO A 73 -16.99 3.10 15.68
N PHE A 74 -17.67 2.34 16.53
CA PHE A 74 -17.13 1.19 17.26
C PHE A 74 -17.92 -0.11 17.08
N GLY A 75 -18.84 -0.18 16.12
CA GLY A 75 -19.74 -1.35 15.97
C GLY A 75 -19.04 -2.66 15.56
N LEU A 76 -17.80 -2.60 15.06
CA LEU A 76 -16.97 -3.78 14.80
C LEU A 76 -15.86 -3.97 15.84
N GLN A 77 -15.80 -3.16 16.88
CA GLN A 77 -14.84 -3.35 17.97
C GLN A 77 -15.21 -4.56 18.80
N ALA A 78 -14.28 -5.47 19.02
CA ALA A 78 -14.48 -6.69 19.80
C ALA A 78 -13.97 -6.57 21.23
N ALA A 79 -12.88 -5.84 21.45
CA ALA A 79 -12.35 -5.58 22.77
C ALA A 79 -13.14 -4.45 23.48
N PRO A 80 -13.32 -4.51 24.81
CA PRO A 80 -13.93 -3.43 25.56
C PRO A 80 -13.09 -2.13 25.43
N GLN A 81 -13.75 -0.97 25.50
CA GLN A 81 -13.09 0.34 25.32
C GLN A 81 -11.93 0.56 26.30
N SER A 82 -11.99 -0.02 27.50
CA SER A 82 -10.92 0.05 28.50
C SER A 82 -9.63 -0.65 28.11
N GLU A 83 -9.66 -1.57 27.13
CA GLU A 83 -8.50 -2.27 26.62
C GLU A 83 -7.93 -1.62 25.33
N ILE A 84 -8.66 -0.69 24.73
CA ILE A 84 -8.21 0.06 23.57
C ILE A 84 -7.24 1.14 24.01
N ILE A 85 -5.96 0.97 23.68
CA ILE A 85 -4.90 1.91 24.07
C ILE A 85 -4.52 2.89 22.95
N ARG A 86 -5.00 2.62 21.71
CA ARG A 86 -4.75 3.49 20.56
C ARG A 86 -5.90 3.39 19.57
N VAL A 87 -6.19 4.54 18.96
CA VAL A 87 -7.18 4.64 17.88
C VAL A 87 -6.52 5.30 16.67
N HIS A 88 -6.69 4.69 15.52
CA HIS A 88 -6.35 5.25 14.22
C HIS A 88 -7.59 5.41 13.36
N ALA A 89 -7.46 6.17 12.29
CA ALA A 89 -8.52 6.31 11.30
C ALA A 89 -7.95 6.35 9.88
N SER A 90 -8.64 5.72 8.95
CA SER A 90 -8.34 5.93 7.54
C SER A 90 -9.00 7.22 7.05
N SER A 91 -8.29 7.98 6.20
CA SER A 91 -8.86 9.16 5.55
C SER A 91 -9.98 8.73 4.59
N GLY A 92 -11.22 8.94 5.00
CA GLY A 92 -12.36 8.80 4.10
C GLY A 92 -12.45 10.06 3.22
N THR A 93 -12.36 9.92 1.91
CA THR A 93 -12.61 11.03 0.98
C THR A 93 -14.08 11.43 0.93
N THR A 94 -14.99 10.59 1.41
CA THR A 94 -16.44 10.80 1.45
C THR A 94 -17.05 10.17 2.70
N GLY A 95 -17.57 10.98 3.62
CA GLY A 95 -18.31 10.52 4.81
C GLY A 95 -17.44 10.29 6.06
N ASN A 96 -17.95 9.47 7.00
CA ASN A 96 -17.26 9.18 8.26
C ASN A 96 -15.95 8.42 8.01
N PRO A 97 -14.87 8.75 8.75
CA PRO A 97 -13.63 7.99 8.68
C PRO A 97 -13.83 6.56 9.19
N THR A 98 -13.04 5.62 8.72
CA THR A 98 -12.99 4.28 9.30
C THR A 98 -12.13 4.31 10.56
N ILE A 99 -12.74 4.09 11.71
CA ILE A 99 -12.07 4.05 13.01
C ILE A 99 -11.52 2.65 13.26
N VAL A 100 -10.31 2.56 13.78
CA VAL A 100 -9.65 1.29 14.11
C VAL A 100 -9.04 1.38 15.49
N GLY A 101 -9.55 0.56 16.42
CA GLY A 101 -9.03 0.43 17.78
C GLY A 101 -7.96 -0.67 17.88
N TYR A 102 -6.96 -0.44 18.71
CA TYR A 102 -5.86 -1.37 18.98
C TYR A 102 -5.70 -1.61 20.47
N THR A 103 -5.60 -2.88 20.86
CA THR A 103 -5.18 -3.28 22.20
C THR A 103 -3.66 -3.20 22.35
N ARG A 104 -3.14 -3.36 23.56
CA ARG A 104 -1.69 -3.47 23.81
C ARG A 104 -1.07 -4.64 23.05
N LYS A 105 -1.79 -5.76 22.94
CA LYS A 105 -1.34 -6.93 22.19
C LYS A 105 -1.30 -6.66 20.69
N ASP A 106 -2.31 -5.98 20.14
CA ASP A 106 -2.31 -5.58 18.73
C ASP A 106 -1.08 -4.73 18.40
N ILE A 107 -0.74 -3.76 19.26
CA ILE A 107 0.46 -2.94 19.08
C ILE A 107 1.74 -3.78 19.13
N GLY A 108 1.81 -4.77 20.04
CA GLY A 108 2.94 -5.70 20.12
C GLY A 108 3.10 -6.54 18.84
N VAL A 109 2.01 -7.11 18.32
CA VAL A 109 1.98 -7.85 17.05
C VAL A 109 2.43 -6.95 15.89
N TRP A 110 1.91 -5.73 15.83
CA TRP A 110 2.26 -4.78 14.78
C TRP A 110 3.74 -4.39 14.81
N SER A 111 4.28 -4.11 15.99
CA SER A 111 5.72 -3.79 16.18
C SER A 111 6.60 -4.96 15.73
N GLU A 112 6.19 -6.18 16.03
CA GLU A 112 6.91 -7.41 15.64
C GLU A 112 6.86 -7.62 14.12
N CYS A 113 5.70 -7.44 13.46
CA CYS A 113 5.60 -7.49 12.01
C CYS A 113 6.51 -6.45 11.33
N MET A 114 6.54 -5.22 11.87
CA MET A 114 7.43 -4.17 11.37
C MET A 114 8.91 -4.52 11.59
N ALA A 115 9.26 -5.18 12.70
CA ALA A 115 10.63 -5.64 12.94
C ALA A 115 11.05 -6.70 11.90
N ARG A 116 10.17 -7.65 11.55
CA ARG A 116 10.41 -8.61 10.44
C ARG A 116 10.71 -7.88 9.13
N CYS A 117 9.88 -6.89 8.82
CA CYS A 117 9.99 -6.07 7.63
C CYS A 117 11.34 -5.34 7.55
N LEU A 118 11.65 -4.53 8.56
CA LEU A 118 12.87 -3.73 8.59
C LEU A 118 14.14 -4.60 8.61
N THR A 119 14.10 -5.72 9.34
CA THR A 119 15.20 -6.71 9.34
C THR A 119 15.37 -7.36 7.96
N ALA A 120 14.27 -7.60 7.21
CA ALA A 120 14.35 -8.08 5.83
C ALA A 120 15.02 -7.06 4.90
N TYR A 121 14.92 -5.77 5.19
CA TYR A 121 15.61 -4.69 4.46
C TYR A 121 17.07 -4.51 4.92
N GLY A 122 17.50 -5.28 5.88
CA GLY A 122 18.86 -5.24 6.42
C GLY A 122 19.05 -4.21 7.55
N ILE A 123 17.97 -3.63 8.10
CA ILE A 123 18.06 -2.73 9.25
C ILE A 123 18.33 -3.53 10.53
N THR A 124 19.22 -3.01 11.36
CA THR A 124 19.68 -3.59 12.62
C THR A 124 19.62 -2.56 13.74
N ARG A 125 19.93 -2.98 14.96
CA ARG A 125 20.03 -2.08 16.11
C ARG A 125 21.07 -0.95 15.99
N ASP A 126 22.02 -1.11 15.08
CA ASP A 126 23.10 -0.14 14.87
C ASP A 126 22.70 0.98 13.90
N ASP A 127 21.47 0.92 13.37
CA ASP A 127 20.96 1.88 12.39
C ASP A 127 20.25 3.07 13.04
N THR A 128 20.28 4.18 12.32
CA THR A 128 19.41 5.33 12.57
C THR A 128 18.40 5.44 11.43
N PHE A 129 17.13 5.38 11.77
CA PHE A 129 16.05 5.27 10.81
C PHE A 129 15.07 6.44 10.90
N SER A 130 14.81 7.12 9.79
CA SER A 130 13.89 8.24 9.72
C SER A 130 12.50 7.80 9.29
N VAL A 131 11.49 8.23 10.03
CA VAL A 131 10.08 8.01 9.68
C VAL A 131 9.47 9.34 9.23
N ALA A 132 9.22 9.45 7.93
CA ALA A 132 8.67 10.61 7.25
C ALA A 132 7.21 10.41 6.80
N TYR A 133 6.47 9.60 7.54
CA TYR A 133 5.00 9.53 7.47
C TYR A 133 4.36 10.44 8.51
N GLY A 134 3.10 10.85 8.28
CA GLY A 134 2.34 11.62 9.26
C GLY A 134 2.10 10.84 10.57
N TYR A 135 2.25 11.51 11.70
CA TYR A 135 2.03 10.97 13.05
C TYR A 135 0.62 11.25 13.62
N GLY A 136 -0.34 11.56 12.77
CA GLY A 136 -1.73 11.77 13.18
C GLY A 136 -2.53 10.48 13.26
N LEU A 137 -3.79 10.53 12.83
CA LEU A 137 -4.69 9.35 12.82
C LEU A 137 -4.27 8.27 11.82
N PHE A 138 -3.43 8.61 10.83
CA PHE A 138 -2.89 7.66 9.88
C PHE A 138 -1.91 6.68 10.55
N THR A 139 -1.94 5.41 10.14
CA THR A 139 -1.18 4.34 10.78
C THR A 139 0.31 4.32 10.42
N GLY A 140 0.72 4.95 9.31
CA GLY A 140 2.07 4.82 8.74
C GLY A 140 3.18 5.29 9.67
N GLY A 141 3.04 6.47 10.28
CA GLY A 141 4.06 7.05 11.15
C GLY A 141 4.35 6.21 12.38
N LEU A 142 3.32 5.99 13.20
CA LEU A 142 3.48 5.22 14.45
C LEU A 142 3.80 3.73 14.19
N GLY A 143 3.26 3.14 13.12
CA GLY A 143 3.57 1.76 12.77
C GLY A 143 5.07 1.55 12.50
N ALA A 144 5.65 2.37 11.63
CA ALA A 144 7.08 2.31 11.34
C ALA A 144 7.93 2.65 12.58
N HIS A 145 7.55 3.68 13.34
CA HIS A 145 8.23 4.12 14.56
C HIS A 145 8.42 2.98 15.55
N TYR A 146 7.34 2.33 15.96
CA TYR A 146 7.42 1.25 16.95
C TYR A 146 8.18 0.02 16.44
N GLY A 147 8.16 -0.23 15.14
CA GLY A 147 8.98 -1.29 14.55
C GLY A 147 10.47 -1.01 14.65
N VAL A 148 10.89 0.24 14.42
CA VAL A 148 12.30 0.65 14.56
C VAL A 148 12.75 0.53 16.02
N GLU A 149 11.94 1.00 16.97
CA GLU A 149 12.23 0.85 18.41
C GLU A 149 12.28 -0.63 18.83
N HIS A 150 11.40 -1.48 18.24
CA HIS A 150 11.34 -2.91 18.56
C HIS A 150 12.62 -3.67 18.15
N ILE A 151 13.28 -3.25 17.06
CA ILE A 151 14.58 -3.77 16.65
C ILE A 151 15.69 -3.28 17.59
N GLY A 152 15.49 -2.17 18.30
CA GLY A 152 16.49 -1.48 19.11
C GLY A 152 17.32 -0.48 18.30
N ALA A 153 16.86 -0.11 17.09
CA ALA A 153 17.47 0.96 16.28
C ALA A 153 17.02 2.36 16.74
N SER A 154 17.79 3.38 16.40
CA SER A 154 17.41 4.76 16.69
C SER A 154 16.38 5.26 15.70
N VAL A 155 15.23 5.77 16.18
CA VAL A 155 14.19 6.32 15.33
C VAL A 155 14.21 7.86 15.34
N ILE A 156 14.12 8.47 14.15
CA ILE A 156 13.95 9.90 13.97
C ILE A 156 12.50 10.14 13.48
N PRO A 157 11.61 10.68 14.33
CA PRO A 157 10.21 10.95 13.98
C PRO A 157 10.10 12.26 13.16
N ALA A 158 10.62 12.23 11.93
CA ALA A 158 10.67 13.41 11.06
C ALA A 158 9.28 13.95 10.70
N GLY A 159 8.29 13.04 10.55
CA GLY A 159 6.95 13.42 10.14
C GLY A 159 6.89 13.92 8.69
N THR A 160 5.85 14.67 8.36
CA THR A 160 5.66 15.30 7.04
C THR A 160 6.03 16.78 7.06
N GLY A 161 6.35 17.33 5.89
CA GLY A 161 6.70 18.75 5.70
C GLY A 161 8.19 19.06 5.92
N ASN A 162 8.57 20.30 5.63
CA ASN A 162 9.94 20.84 5.74
C ASN A 162 11.06 19.90 5.22
N THR A 163 11.04 19.64 3.93
CA THR A 163 11.95 18.70 3.25
C THR A 163 13.42 19.09 3.37
N GLU A 164 13.75 20.40 3.34
CA GLU A 164 15.13 20.88 3.52
C GLU A 164 15.66 20.56 4.93
N LYS A 165 14.84 20.77 5.96
CA LYS A 165 15.20 20.38 7.33
C LYS A 165 15.39 18.87 7.45
N HIS A 166 14.55 18.09 6.78
CA HIS A 166 14.65 16.63 6.78
C HIS A 166 15.96 16.17 6.14
N LEU A 167 16.33 16.73 4.97
CA LEU A 167 17.63 16.46 4.32
C LEU A 167 18.81 16.82 5.22
N LYS A 168 18.72 17.97 5.91
CA LYS A 168 19.74 18.35 6.90
C LYS A 168 19.87 17.30 8.00
N LEU A 169 18.75 16.81 8.56
CA LEU A 169 18.77 15.75 9.58
C LEU A 169 19.34 14.44 9.05
N ILE A 170 18.98 14.04 7.82
CA ILE A 170 19.51 12.82 7.17
C ILE A 170 21.05 12.87 7.13
N ARG A 171 21.60 13.99 6.72
CA ARG A 171 23.05 14.17 6.63
C ARG A 171 23.70 14.29 8.01
N ASP A 172 23.22 15.18 8.85
CA ASP A 172 23.89 15.55 10.12
C ASP A 172 23.84 14.40 11.14
N LEU A 173 22.76 13.60 11.16
CA LEU A 173 22.60 12.46 12.05
C LEU A 173 23.06 11.13 11.43
N GLY A 174 23.53 11.15 10.19
CA GLY A 174 23.99 9.96 9.50
C GLY A 174 22.91 8.88 9.37
N ILE A 175 21.67 9.29 9.04
CA ILE A 175 20.53 8.40 8.90
C ILE A 175 20.80 7.37 7.81
N THR A 176 20.57 6.08 8.13
CA THR A 176 20.88 4.94 7.25
C THR A 176 19.64 4.37 6.56
N GLY A 177 18.44 4.63 7.11
CA GLY A 177 17.20 4.18 6.53
C GLY A 177 16.08 5.19 6.63
N ILE A 178 15.10 5.10 5.72
CA ILE A 178 13.96 6.01 5.66
C ILE A 178 12.66 5.25 5.36
N ALA A 179 11.56 5.64 6.01
CA ALA A 179 10.20 5.23 5.66
C ALA A 179 9.39 6.44 5.20
N CYS A 180 8.89 6.40 3.97
CA CYS A 180 8.05 7.44 3.39
C CYS A 180 7.25 6.93 2.20
N THR A 181 6.41 7.79 1.61
CA THR A 181 5.79 7.46 0.31
C THR A 181 6.83 7.53 -0.82
N PRO A 182 6.69 6.72 -1.88
CA PRO A 182 7.58 6.79 -3.06
C PRO A 182 7.63 8.19 -3.67
N SER A 183 6.50 8.87 -3.77
CA SER A 183 6.45 10.25 -4.29
C SER A 183 7.23 11.25 -3.42
N TYR A 184 7.25 11.05 -2.10
CA TYR A 184 8.06 11.88 -1.22
C TYR A 184 9.56 11.58 -1.36
N ALA A 185 9.93 10.32 -1.59
CA ALA A 185 11.33 9.95 -1.87
C ALA A 185 11.86 10.64 -3.15
N LEU A 186 11.05 10.70 -4.20
CA LEU A 186 11.40 11.47 -5.41
C LEU A 186 11.50 12.97 -5.12
N TYR A 187 10.60 13.51 -4.31
CA TYR A 187 10.64 14.92 -3.92
C TYR A 187 11.86 15.26 -3.06
N LEU A 188 12.30 14.33 -2.21
CA LEU A 188 13.60 14.43 -1.50
C LEU A 188 14.75 14.52 -2.49
N ALA A 189 14.79 13.64 -3.50
CA ALA A 189 15.83 13.65 -4.52
C ALA A 189 15.83 14.95 -5.34
N GLU A 190 14.65 15.45 -5.76
CA GLU A 190 14.52 16.75 -6.43
C GLU A 190 15.05 17.91 -5.56
N THR A 191 14.81 17.83 -4.26
CA THR A 191 15.27 18.88 -3.32
C THR A 191 16.78 18.79 -3.10
N MET A 192 17.34 17.57 -3.06
CA MET A 192 18.81 17.38 -3.02
C MET A 192 19.51 18.06 -4.20
N ASP A 193 18.99 17.84 -5.42
CA ASP A 193 19.55 18.46 -6.63
C ASP A 193 19.54 19.99 -6.54
N LYS A 194 18.41 20.58 -6.08
CA LYS A 194 18.27 22.04 -5.89
C LYS A 194 19.25 22.61 -4.87
N LEU A 195 19.59 21.83 -3.84
CA LEU A 195 20.50 22.23 -2.77
C LEU A 195 21.97 21.84 -3.05
N GLY A 196 22.26 21.18 -4.16
CA GLY A 196 23.58 20.68 -4.51
C GLY A 196 24.09 19.56 -3.58
N ILE A 197 23.20 18.84 -2.90
CA ILE A 197 23.52 17.71 -2.03
C ILE A 197 23.68 16.47 -2.90
N LYS A 198 24.81 15.78 -2.76
CA LYS A 198 25.07 14.53 -3.49
C LYS A 198 24.68 13.33 -2.63
N LYS A 199 24.32 12.20 -3.27
CA LYS A 199 24.01 10.96 -2.57
C LYS A 199 25.18 10.43 -1.73
N GLU A 200 26.40 10.70 -2.16
CA GLU A 200 27.63 10.36 -1.44
C GLU A 200 27.79 11.13 -0.11
N ASP A 201 27.09 12.26 0.05
CA ASP A 201 27.08 13.03 1.29
C ASP A 201 26.15 12.40 2.35
N LEU A 202 25.36 11.39 1.96
CA LEU A 202 24.38 10.72 2.82
C LEU A 202 24.81 9.28 3.12
N LYS A 203 24.33 8.74 4.25
CA LYS A 203 24.54 7.35 4.64
C LYS A 203 23.32 6.47 4.39
N LEU A 204 22.36 6.94 3.60
CA LEU A 204 21.15 6.19 3.27
C LEU A 204 21.52 4.89 2.53
N ARG A 205 20.93 3.77 2.95
CA ARG A 205 21.15 2.46 2.33
C ARG A 205 19.87 1.65 2.13
N ALA A 206 18.78 1.97 2.86
CA ALA A 206 17.50 1.29 2.73
C ALA A 206 16.33 2.26 2.82
N GLY A 207 15.33 2.06 1.97
CA GLY A 207 14.05 2.78 1.98
C GLY A 207 12.87 1.83 2.09
N ALA A 208 11.97 2.07 3.04
CA ALA A 208 10.69 1.39 3.20
C ALA A 208 9.60 2.26 2.58
N PHE A 209 9.14 1.91 1.39
CA PHE A 209 8.21 2.72 0.60
C PHE A 209 6.83 2.06 0.49
N GLY A 210 5.78 2.82 0.76
CA GLY A 210 4.41 2.32 0.69
C GLY A 210 3.37 3.42 0.81
N ALA A 211 2.14 3.03 1.14
CA ALA A 211 0.95 3.86 1.24
C ALA A 211 0.38 4.35 -0.11
N GLU A 212 1.11 4.20 -1.21
CA GLU A 212 0.67 4.46 -2.56
C GLU A 212 1.28 3.43 -3.54
N PRO A 213 0.64 3.14 -4.68
CA PRO A 213 1.24 2.34 -5.73
C PRO A 213 2.50 3.02 -6.30
N TRP A 214 3.46 2.24 -6.73
CA TRP A 214 4.66 2.71 -7.40
C TRP A 214 5.25 1.65 -8.32
N THR A 215 5.99 2.08 -9.35
CA THR A 215 6.49 1.21 -10.42
C THR A 215 7.95 0.85 -10.25
N GLU A 216 8.42 -0.15 -11.01
CA GLU A 216 9.86 -0.48 -11.08
C GLU A 216 10.69 0.69 -11.63
N SER A 217 10.12 1.51 -12.51
CA SER A 217 10.81 2.70 -13.01
C SER A 217 11.02 3.73 -11.90
N MET A 218 9.99 3.96 -11.06
CA MET A 218 10.14 4.81 -9.87
C MET A 218 11.16 4.25 -8.88
N ARG A 219 11.16 2.91 -8.68
CA ARG A 219 12.16 2.26 -7.82
C ARG A 219 13.58 2.58 -8.28
N LYS A 220 13.85 2.34 -9.55
CA LYS A 220 15.18 2.60 -10.14
C LYS A 220 15.59 4.06 -9.98
N GLU A 221 14.69 4.98 -10.26
CA GLU A 221 14.97 6.41 -10.11
C GLU A 221 15.27 6.79 -8.66
N ILE A 222 14.47 6.30 -7.71
CA ILE A 222 14.68 6.54 -6.27
C ILE A 222 16.02 5.96 -5.82
N GLU A 223 16.29 4.70 -6.17
CA GLU A 223 17.53 4.01 -5.80
C GLU A 223 18.77 4.72 -6.36
N GLU A 224 18.71 5.14 -7.62
CA GLU A 224 19.83 5.82 -8.30
C GLU A 224 20.10 7.20 -7.67
N ARG A 225 19.06 7.99 -7.45
CA ARG A 225 19.19 9.38 -6.97
C ARG A 225 19.50 9.48 -5.50
N LEU A 226 18.91 8.62 -4.65
CA LEU A 226 19.13 8.64 -3.21
C LEU A 226 20.27 7.71 -2.73
N GLY A 227 20.80 6.83 -3.59
CA GLY A 227 21.88 5.93 -3.25
C GLY A 227 21.49 4.82 -2.27
N LEU A 228 20.22 4.40 -2.25
CA LEU A 228 19.68 3.39 -1.34
C LEU A 228 19.03 2.23 -2.10
N LYS A 229 18.67 1.15 -1.41
CA LYS A 229 17.76 0.10 -1.91
C LYS A 229 16.33 0.39 -1.45
N GLY A 230 15.40 0.41 -2.41
CA GLY A 230 13.99 0.69 -2.18
C GLY A 230 13.15 -0.58 -2.06
N TYR A 231 12.44 -0.75 -0.96
CA TYR A 231 11.61 -1.93 -0.69
C TYR A 231 10.15 -1.55 -0.56
N ASN A 232 9.27 -2.38 -1.12
CA ASN A 232 7.84 -2.18 -1.01
C ASN A 232 7.33 -2.62 0.37
N LEU A 233 6.49 -1.76 0.95
CA LEU A 233 5.84 -1.97 2.23
C LEU A 233 4.33 -1.81 2.04
N TYR A 234 3.58 -2.90 2.20
CA TYR A 234 2.14 -2.90 2.04
C TYR A 234 1.42 -3.04 3.38
N GLY A 235 0.30 -2.36 3.49
CA GLY A 235 -0.64 -2.48 4.60
C GLY A 235 -1.78 -1.49 4.50
N LEU A 236 -2.78 -1.69 5.32
CA LEU A 236 -3.96 -0.83 5.40
C LEU A 236 -4.41 -0.73 6.87
N SER A 237 -4.92 0.45 7.24
CA SER A 237 -5.31 0.75 8.63
C SER A 237 -6.33 -0.24 9.17
N GLU A 238 -7.26 -0.68 8.33
CA GLU A 238 -8.35 -1.59 8.69
C GLU A 238 -7.81 -2.94 9.16
N ILE A 239 -6.75 -3.45 8.55
CA ILE A 239 -6.14 -4.74 8.93
C ILE A 239 -5.18 -4.55 10.11
N MET A 240 -4.09 -3.79 9.93
CA MET A 240 -3.14 -3.51 11.01
C MET A 240 -2.41 -2.17 10.82
N GLY A 241 -2.22 -1.70 9.62
CA GLY A 241 -1.38 -0.58 9.22
C GLY A 241 -0.26 -1.07 8.32
N PRO A 242 0.89 -0.39 8.24
CA PRO A 242 2.03 -0.87 7.46
C PRO A 242 2.51 -2.24 7.98
N CYS A 243 3.07 -3.03 7.05
CA CYS A 243 3.65 -4.33 7.31
C CYS A 243 2.66 -5.51 7.50
N VAL A 244 1.53 -5.48 6.80
CA VAL A 244 0.76 -6.70 6.51
C VAL A 244 1.57 -7.59 5.56
N SER A 245 2.25 -6.97 4.59
CA SER A 245 3.27 -7.63 3.79
C SER A 245 4.45 -6.69 3.46
N TYR A 246 5.60 -7.29 3.13
CA TYR A 246 6.86 -6.59 2.89
C TYR A 246 7.76 -7.35 1.91
N GLU A 247 8.49 -6.66 1.10
CA GLU A 247 9.54 -7.26 0.29
C GLU A 247 10.73 -7.73 1.15
N CYS A 248 11.55 -8.59 0.61
CA CYS A 248 12.87 -8.91 1.13
C CYS A 248 13.95 -8.41 0.17
N GLN A 249 15.21 -8.72 0.42
CA GLN A 249 16.34 -8.29 -0.42
C GLN A 249 16.28 -8.80 -1.86
N GLU A 250 15.53 -9.89 -2.11
CA GLU A 250 15.30 -10.44 -3.45
C GLU A 250 14.37 -9.57 -4.32
N GLN A 251 13.59 -8.67 -3.72
CA GLN A 251 12.63 -7.76 -4.39
C GLN A 251 11.67 -8.51 -5.35
N HIS A 252 11.36 -9.77 -5.04
CA HIS A 252 10.51 -10.64 -5.86
C HIS A 252 9.22 -11.01 -5.14
N GLY A 253 8.28 -10.09 -5.12
CA GLY A 253 7.02 -10.15 -4.37
C GLY A 253 7.20 -9.83 -2.90
N SER A 254 6.08 -9.55 -2.22
CA SER A 254 6.04 -9.14 -0.82
C SER A 254 5.59 -10.29 0.06
N HIS A 255 6.40 -10.72 1.03
CA HIS A 255 6.08 -11.73 2.04
C HIS A 255 4.94 -11.26 2.93
N ILE A 256 3.91 -12.06 3.09
CA ILE A 256 2.79 -11.77 3.98
C ILE A 256 3.11 -12.30 5.38
N CYS A 257 2.80 -11.52 6.42
CA CYS A 257 2.81 -12.00 7.81
C CYS A 257 1.62 -12.93 8.05
N GLU A 258 1.60 -14.07 7.35
CA GLU A 258 0.44 -14.95 7.23
C GLU A 258 0.08 -15.74 8.49
N ASP A 259 0.94 -15.74 9.48
CA ASP A 259 0.60 -16.19 10.83
C ASP A 259 -0.37 -15.22 11.54
N HIS A 260 -0.47 -13.96 11.08
CA HIS A 260 -1.38 -12.95 11.60
C HIS A 260 -2.49 -12.56 10.62
N PHE A 261 -2.23 -12.63 9.30
CA PHE A 261 -3.14 -12.15 8.24
C PHE A 261 -3.26 -13.20 7.14
N TYR A 262 -4.40 -13.87 7.08
CA TYR A 262 -4.63 -14.87 6.05
C TYR A 262 -5.10 -14.21 4.75
N PRO A 263 -4.38 -14.40 3.63
CA PRO A 263 -4.74 -13.82 2.35
C PRO A 263 -5.62 -14.75 1.52
N GLU A 264 -6.54 -14.17 0.75
CA GLU A 264 -7.27 -14.83 -0.32
C GLU A 264 -7.26 -13.93 -1.55
N ILE A 265 -7.35 -14.52 -2.74
CA ILE A 265 -7.63 -13.79 -3.98
C ILE A 265 -9.02 -14.22 -4.46
N ILE A 266 -9.86 -13.25 -4.78
CA ILE A 266 -11.20 -13.49 -5.28
C ILE A 266 -11.45 -12.78 -6.61
N ASN A 267 -12.36 -13.32 -7.40
CA ASN A 267 -12.94 -12.57 -8.50
C ASN A 267 -13.78 -11.41 -7.94
N PRO A 268 -13.51 -10.15 -8.29
CA PRO A 268 -14.20 -9.00 -7.68
C PRO A 268 -15.71 -8.92 -8.02
N VAL A 269 -16.16 -9.65 -9.05
CA VAL A 269 -17.56 -9.68 -9.53
C VAL A 269 -18.31 -10.90 -8.99
N THR A 270 -17.77 -12.13 -9.23
CA THR A 270 -18.43 -13.38 -8.81
C THR A 270 -18.21 -13.71 -7.34
N LEU A 271 -17.19 -13.10 -6.70
CA LEU A 271 -16.75 -13.33 -5.32
C LEU A 271 -16.19 -14.73 -5.06
N GLU A 272 -15.96 -15.50 -6.10
CA GLU A 272 -15.33 -16.82 -6.02
C GLU A 272 -13.83 -16.70 -5.78
N ASN A 273 -13.28 -17.59 -4.97
CA ASN A 273 -11.84 -17.69 -4.76
C ASN A 273 -11.13 -18.09 -6.05
N LEU A 274 -10.05 -17.40 -6.36
CA LEU A 274 -9.17 -17.69 -7.48
C LEU A 274 -7.94 -18.47 -7.01
N PRO A 275 -7.41 -19.36 -7.84
CA PRO A 275 -6.17 -20.08 -7.53
C PRO A 275 -4.97 -19.14 -7.47
N ASN A 276 -3.95 -19.54 -6.71
CA ASN A 276 -2.69 -18.81 -6.63
C ASN A 276 -2.09 -18.60 -8.03
N GLY A 277 -1.49 -17.45 -8.25
CA GLY A 277 -0.94 -17.02 -9.54
C GLY A 277 -1.93 -16.26 -10.43
N GLN A 278 -3.24 -16.36 -10.20
CA GLN A 278 -4.22 -15.53 -10.90
C GLN A 278 -4.39 -14.18 -10.20
N SER A 279 -4.55 -13.12 -11.00
CA SER A 279 -4.84 -11.78 -10.51
C SER A 279 -6.32 -11.65 -10.14
N GLY A 280 -6.59 -11.02 -9.00
CA GLY A 280 -7.92 -10.74 -8.50
C GLY A 280 -7.89 -9.81 -7.29
N GLU A 281 -9.03 -9.62 -6.65
CA GLU A 281 -9.14 -8.77 -5.47
C GLU A 281 -8.56 -9.47 -4.24
N LEU A 282 -7.64 -8.78 -3.57
CA LEU A 282 -7.03 -9.25 -2.33
C LEU A 282 -8.00 -9.11 -1.16
N VAL A 283 -8.12 -10.17 -0.40
CA VAL A 283 -8.95 -10.26 0.81
C VAL A 283 -8.07 -10.69 1.97
N PHE A 284 -8.25 -10.07 3.14
CA PHE A 284 -7.56 -10.47 4.36
C PHE A 284 -8.52 -10.85 5.47
N THR A 285 -8.16 -11.90 6.21
CA THR A 285 -8.73 -12.20 7.52
C THR A 285 -7.65 -12.00 8.59
N THR A 286 -7.96 -11.18 9.60
CA THR A 286 -7.07 -11.02 10.75
C THR A 286 -7.22 -12.22 11.69
N LEU A 287 -6.11 -12.92 11.98
CA LEU A 287 -6.14 -14.14 12.79
C LEU A 287 -5.83 -13.90 14.28
N THR A 288 -5.30 -12.73 14.62
CA THR A 288 -4.79 -12.45 15.97
C THR A 288 -5.16 -11.07 16.52
N LYS A 289 -5.83 -10.25 15.74
CA LYS A 289 -6.23 -8.89 16.14
C LYS A 289 -7.35 -8.94 17.16
N GLU A 290 -7.18 -8.23 18.27
CA GLU A 290 -8.15 -8.22 19.37
C GLU A 290 -9.08 -6.99 19.33
N GLY A 291 -8.54 -5.81 19.03
CA GLY A 291 -9.30 -4.58 19.10
C GLY A 291 -10.47 -4.55 18.11
N MET A 292 -10.18 -4.77 16.85
CA MET A 292 -11.17 -4.79 15.78
C MET A 292 -10.79 -5.86 14.74
N PRO A 293 -11.10 -7.14 15.01
CA PRO A 293 -10.87 -8.22 14.05
C PRO A 293 -11.73 -8.06 12.80
N LEU A 294 -11.19 -8.44 11.64
CA LEU A 294 -11.92 -8.46 10.38
C LEU A 294 -11.86 -9.85 9.75
N LEU A 295 -13.04 -10.40 9.41
CA LEU A 295 -13.18 -11.63 8.66
C LEU A 295 -13.37 -11.29 7.18
N ARG A 296 -12.58 -11.93 6.31
CA ARG A 296 -12.64 -11.81 4.85
C ARG A 296 -12.84 -10.37 4.36
N TYR A 297 -11.99 -9.46 4.85
CA TYR A 297 -12.08 -8.05 4.48
C TYR A 297 -11.62 -7.82 3.04
N ARG A 298 -12.54 -7.29 2.22
CA ARG A 298 -12.29 -6.93 0.83
C ARG A 298 -11.49 -5.63 0.76
N THR A 299 -10.22 -5.72 0.37
CA THR A 299 -9.32 -4.56 0.33
C THR A 299 -9.57 -3.66 -0.86
N ARG A 300 -10.17 -4.20 -1.92
CA ARG A 300 -10.28 -3.62 -3.26
C ARG A 300 -8.96 -3.54 -4.03
N ASP A 301 -7.85 -3.89 -3.44
CA ASP A 301 -6.56 -3.94 -4.12
C ASP A 301 -6.49 -5.19 -5.00
N LEU A 302 -5.96 -5.04 -6.22
CA LEU A 302 -5.79 -6.13 -7.19
C LEU A 302 -4.35 -6.62 -7.19
N CYS A 303 -4.15 -7.90 -6.99
CA CYS A 303 -2.86 -8.57 -7.04
C CYS A 303 -3.03 -10.08 -7.25
N SER A 304 -1.93 -10.81 -7.28
CA SER A 304 -1.91 -12.27 -7.25
C SER A 304 -1.10 -12.79 -6.07
N LEU A 305 -1.39 -14.01 -5.58
CA LEU A 305 -0.57 -14.68 -4.58
C LEU A 305 0.45 -15.57 -5.28
N MET A 306 1.68 -15.51 -4.78
CA MET A 306 2.84 -16.24 -5.29
C MET A 306 3.24 -17.30 -4.28
N THR A 307 3.24 -18.56 -4.71
CA THR A 307 3.74 -19.71 -3.93
C THR A 307 5.16 -20.06 -4.34
N GLY A 308 5.80 -20.91 -3.56
CA GLY A 308 7.16 -21.38 -3.80
C GLY A 308 8.21 -20.68 -2.93
N GLU A 309 9.40 -21.23 -2.97
CA GLU A 309 10.52 -20.80 -2.14
C GLU A 309 11.03 -19.41 -2.56
N CYS A 310 11.56 -18.68 -1.59
CA CYS A 310 12.30 -17.45 -1.83
C CYS A 310 13.76 -17.64 -1.39
N ASN A 311 14.71 -17.17 -2.19
CA ASN A 311 16.14 -17.27 -1.88
C ASN A 311 16.52 -16.61 -0.55
N CYS A 312 15.66 -15.75 0.00
CA CYS A 312 15.84 -15.16 1.32
C CYS A 312 15.65 -16.15 2.48
N GLY A 313 15.17 -17.38 2.22
CA GLY A 313 14.92 -18.44 3.19
C GLY A 313 13.54 -18.38 3.89
N ARG A 314 12.69 -17.39 3.60
CA ARG A 314 11.31 -17.33 4.10
C ARG A 314 10.41 -18.26 3.32
N THR A 315 9.49 -18.90 4.04
CA THR A 315 8.52 -19.85 3.48
C THR A 315 7.11 -19.25 3.29
N SER A 316 6.91 -18.02 3.76
CA SER A 316 5.60 -17.36 3.69
C SER A 316 5.16 -17.08 2.26
N ILE A 317 3.84 -17.16 2.02
CA ILE A 317 3.23 -16.73 0.76
C ILE A 317 3.61 -15.27 0.49
N ARG A 318 3.89 -15.00 -0.78
CA ARG A 318 4.16 -13.65 -1.27
C ARG A 318 2.98 -13.14 -2.10
N MET A 319 2.74 -11.86 -2.07
CA MET A 319 1.84 -11.21 -3.01
C MET A 319 2.65 -10.47 -4.08
N SER A 320 2.10 -10.40 -5.29
CA SER A 320 2.63 -9.53 -6.34
C SER A 320 2.47 -8.06 -5.93
N ARG A 321 3.02 -7.15 -6.71
CA ARG A 321 2.68 -5.73 -6.57
C ARG A 321 1.20 -5.51 -6.78
N ILE A 322 0.69 -4.46 -6.15
CA ILE A 322 -0.66 -3.99 -6.41
C ILE A 322 -0.73 -3.44 -7.85
N GLU A 323 -1.59 -4.05 -8.66
CA GLU A 323 -1.81 -3.69 -10.06
C GLU A 323 -2.76 -2.49 -10.20
N GLY A 324 -3.61 -2.28 -9.18
CA GLY A 324 -4.60 -1.23 -9.11
C GLY A 324 -5.64 -1.54 -8.04
N ARG A 325 -6.74 -0.80 -8.07
CA ARG A 325 -7.89 -1.04 -7.18
C ARG A 325 -9.13 -1.32 -7.99
N SER A 326 -9.95 -2.26 -7.54
CA SER A 326 -11.22 -2.60 -8.20
C SER A 326 -12.26 -1.46 -8.11
N ASP A 327 -12.12 -0.54 -7.14
CA ASP A 327 -12.96 0.65 -6.97
C ASP A 327 -12.35 1.93 -7.57
N ASP A 328 -11.07 1.95 -7.91
CA ASP A 328 -10.41 3.02 -8.68
C ASP A 328 -10.39 2.70 -10.19
N MET A 329 -10.91 1.54 -10.56
CA MET A 329 -11.03 1.14 -11.94
C MET A 329 -12.04 2.05 -12.67
N LEU A 330 -11.53 2.75 -13.65
CA LEU A 330 -12.36 3.58 -14.52
C LEU A 330 -12.92 2.70 -15.64
N ILE A 331 -14.23 2.60 -15.73
CA ILE A 331 -14.87 1.99 -16.89
C ILE A 331 -15.10 3.10 -17.92
N ILE A 332 -14.38 3.04 -19.04
CA ILE A 332 -14.45 4.03 -20.12
C ILE A 332 -14.83 3.31 -21.41
N ARG A 333 -16.01 3.55 -21.90
CA ARG A 333 -16.57 2.88 -23.10
C ARG A 333 -16.51 1.34 -22.99
N GLY A 334 -16.80 0.80 -21.81
CA GLY A 334 -16.79 -0.65 -21.57
C GLY A 334 -15.41 -1.27 -21.38
N ILE A 335 -14.34 -0.47 -21.35
CA ILE A 335 -12.98 -0.92 -21.12
C ILE A 335 -12.53 -0.47 -19.72
N ASN A 336 -11.92 -1.41 -18.97
CA ASN A 336 -11.36 -1.16 -17.67
C ASN A 336 -10.01 -0.45 -17.80
N VAL A 337 -9.87 0.71 -17.21
CA VAL A 337 -8.65 1.53 -17.20
C VAL A 337 -8.20 1.72 -15.76
N PHE A 338 -6.96 1.34 -15.48
CA PHE A 338 -6.35 1.54 -14.18
C PHE A 338 -5.34 2.69 -14.21
N PRO A 339 -5.32 3.57 -13.21
CA PRO A 339 -4.32 4.65 -13.13
C PRO A 339 -2.88 4.15 -13.22
N SER A 340 -2.59 2.97 -12.64
CA SER A 340 -1.27 2.36 -12.69
C SER A 340 -0.79 2.01 -14.11
N GLN A 341 -1.71 1.69 -15.02
CA GLN A 341 -1.36 1.46 -16.42
C GLN A 341 -0.91 2.76 -17.09
N VAL A 342 -1.60 3.86 -16.81
CA VAL A 342 -1.20 5.19 -17.30
C VAL A 342 0.14 5.60 -16.74
N GLU A 343 0.35 5.42 -15.44
CA GLU A 343 1.61 5.70 -14.76
C GLU A 343 2.79 4.96 -15.41
N SER A 344 2.62 3.65 -15.64
CA SER A 344 3.66 2.83 -16.29
C SER A 344 4.05 3.38 -17.66
N VAL A 345 3.07 3.85 -18.46
CA VAL A 345 3.34 4.45 -19.76
C VAL A 345 4.05 5.79 -19.62
N VAL A 346 3.59 6.67 -18.74
CA VAL A 346 4.19 7.99 -18.49
C VAL A 346 5.67 7.81 -18.09
N LEU A 347 5.93 6.93 -17.12
CA LEU A 347 7.30 6.68 -16.62
C LEU A 347 8.22 5.94 -17.62
N SER A 348 7.65 5.32 -18.66
CA SER A 348 8.44 4.73 -19.75
C SER A 348 9.06 5.75 -20.70
N MET A 349 8.72 7.04 -20.54
CA MET A 349 9.18 8.13 -21.37
C MET A 349 10.03 9.11 -20.54
N PRO A 350 11.30 9.30 -20.86
CA PRO A 350 12.22 10.11 -20.05
C PRO A 350 11.83 11.59 -20.00
N GLU A 351 11.04 12.05 -20.96
CA GLU A 351 10.59 13.44 -21.05
C GLU A 351 9.65 13.83 -19.90
N PHE A 352 8.97 12.85 -19.26
CA PHE A 352 7.93 13.11 -18.27
C PHE A 352 8.39 12.94 -16.83
N ALA A 353 7.93 13.83 -15.97
CA ALA A 353 8.00 13.65 -14.53
C ALA A 353 6.96 12.60 -14.07
N PRO A 354 7.15 11.94 -12.91
CA PRO A 354 6.18 11.00 -12.34
C PRO A 354 4.96 11.73 -11.76
N ARG A 355 4.40 12.64 -12.54
CA ARG A 355 3.26 13.50 -12.17
C ARG A 355 2.25 13.53 -13.29
N TYR A 356 1.07 12.99 -13.01
CA TYR A 356 -0.03 12.92 -13.95
C TYR A 356 -1.38 13.04 -13.26
N MET A 357 -2.40 13.41 -14.04
CA MET A 357 -3.79 13.47 -13.61
C MET A 357 -4.67 12.89 -14.71
N LEU A 358 -5.57 12.00 -14.33
CA LEU A 358 -6.62 11.47 -15.20
C LEU A 358 -7.88 12.31 -15.04
N VAL A 359 -8.35 12.88 -16.12
CA VAL A 359 -9.63 13.59 -16.14
C VAL A 359 -10.59 12.79 -17.00
N VAL A 360 -11.65 12.29 -16.36
CA VAL A 360 -12.72 11.55 -17.03
C VAL A 360 -13.93 12.48 -17.15
N ASP A 361 -14.49 12.53 -18.32
CA ASP A 361 -15.65 13.36 -18.61
C ASP A 361 -16.62 12.62 -19.55
N ARG A 362 -17.83 13.12 -19.71
CA ARG A 362 -18.83 12.61 -20.64
C ARG A 362 -19.26 13.70 -21.61
N VAL A 363 -18.87 13.53 -22.86
CA VAL A 363 -19.17 14.46 -23.93
C VAL A 363 -20.06 13.77 -24.97
N ASN A 364 -21.22 14.31 -25.26
CA ASN A 364 -22.20 13.74 -26.20
C ASN A 364 -22.51 12.27 -25.92
N ASN A 365 -22.75 11.93 -24.64
CA ASN A 365 -23.01 10.57 -24.14
C ASN A 365 -21.85 9.58 -24.29
N LEU A 366 -20.66 10.02 -24.66
CA LEU A 366 -19.46 9.20 -24.72
C LEU A 366 -18.47 9.60 -23.62
N ASP A 367 -18.00 8.60 -22.90
CA ASP A 367 -16.94 8.81 -21.91
C ASP A 367 -15.62 9.16 -22.61
N THR A 368 -14.94 10.16 -22.10
CA THR A 368 -13.63 10.62 -22.59
C THR A 368 -12.59 10.53 -21.48
N LEU A 369 -11.37 10.17 -21.86
CA LEU A 369 -10.21 10.16 -20.97
C LEU A 369 -9.22 11.22 -21.44
N GLN A 370 -8.85 12.12 -20.53
CA GLN A 370 -7.72 13.02 -20.71
C GLN A 370 -6.63 12.68 -19.70
N VAL A 371 -5.40 12.60 -20.17
CA VAL A 371 -4.20 12.42 -19.34
C VAL A 371 -3.41 13.72 -19.34
N GLN A 372 -3.36 14.40 -18.21
CA GLN A 372 -2.49 15.55 -17.99
C GLN A 372 -1.18 15.04 -17.39
N VAL A 373 -0.04 15.46 -17.91
CA VAL A 373 1.28 14.99 -17.48
C VAL A 373 2.27 16.15 -17.45
N GLU A 374 3.11 16.20 -16.41
CA GLU A 374 4.18 17.19 -16.31
C GLU A 374 5.41 16.77 -17.10
N LEU A 375 6.02 17.74 -17.78
CA LEU A 375 7.37 17.60 -18.29
C LEU A 375 8.41 17.72 -17.18
N ARG A 376 9.52 17.02 -17.32
CA ARG A 376 10.70 17.30 -16.49
C ARG A 376 11.32 18.63 -16.89
N GLN A 377 11.92 19.32 -15.92
CA GLN A 377 12.48 20.65 -16.12
C GLN A 377 13.52 20.70 -17.27
N GLU A 378 14.31 19.65 -17.42
CA GLU A 378 15.35 19.51 -18.44
C GLU A 378 14.81 19.41 -19.87
N TYR A 379 13.56 18.93 -20.04
CA TYR A 379 12.88 18.82 -21.33
C TYR A 379 11.89 19.96 -21.59
N PHE A 380 11.66 20.81 -20.60
CA PHE A 380 10.66 21.89 -20.71
C PHE A 380 11.09 22.94 -21.74
N THR A 381 12.37 23.36 -21.70
CA THR A 381 12.94 24.26 -22.69
C THR A 381 13.09 23.49 -24.01
N GLY A 382 12.57 24.02 -25.10
CA GLY A 382 12.57 23.39 -26.41
C GLY A 382 11.25 22.71 -26.78
N VAL A 383 10.54 22.05 -25.84
CA VAL A 383 9.22 21.47 -26.13
C VAL A 383 8.14 22.55 -26.13
N PHE A 384 8.15 23.48 -25.16
CA PHE A 384 7.18 24.57 -25.10
C PHE A 384 7.53 25.75 -25.97
N ASP A 385 8.68 25.74 -26.66
CA ASP A 385 9.09 26.79 -27.57
C ASP A 385 8.31 26.79 -28.89
N THR A 386 7.78 25.63 -29.28
CA THR A 386 7.00 25.50 -30.50
C THR A 386 5.75 24.63 -30.31
N PRO A 387 4.56 25.06 -30.84
CA PRO A 387 3.35 24.23 -30.79
C PRO A 387 3.53 22.85 -31.46
N ALA A 388 4.39 22.74 -32.47
CA ALA A 388 4.67 21.47 -33.16
C ALA A 388 5.35 20.44 -32.25
N ALA A 389 6.30 20.84 -31.41
CA ALA A 389 6.98 19.94 -30.49
C ALA A 389 6.05 19.44 -29.39
N ILE A 390 5.16 20.32 -28.89
CA ILE A 390 4.10 19.92 -27.94
C ILE A 390 3.21 18.85 -28.58
N ASP A 391 2.70 19.11 -29.78
CA ASP A 391 1.76 18.25 -30.49
C ASP A 391 2.40 16.88 -30.83
N GLU A 392 3.68 16.86 -31.21
CA GLU A 392 4.42 15.63 -31.47
C GLU A 392 4.57 14.76 -30.21
N LEU A 393 4.96 15.36 -29.08
CA LEU A 393 5.13 14.64 -27.83
C LEU A 393 3.80 14.16 -27.24
N GLU A 394 2.72 14.98 -27.35
CA GLU A 394 1.36 14.56 -26.98
C GLU A 394 0.88 13.36 -27.82
N LYS A 395 1.11 13.38 -29.13
CA LYS A 395 0.79 12.26 -30.02
C LYS A 395 1.60 11.01 -29.70
N LYS A 396 2.88 11.16 -29.39
CA LYS A 396 3.76 10.04 -29.00
C LYS A 396 3.24 9.35 -27.72
N LEU A 397 2.90 10.13 -26.69
CA LEU A 397 2.32 9.60 -25.45
C LEU A 397 0.93 9.00 -25.68
N ALA A 398 0.06 9.67 -26.44
CA ALA A 398 -1.29 9.18 -26.75
C ALA A 398 -1.25 7.83 -27.50
N SER A 399 -0.30 7.65 -28.42
CA SER A 399 -0.09 6.38 -29.13
C SER A 399 0.32 5.25 -28.19
N LYS A 400 1.27 5.51 -27.28
CA LYS A 400 1.67 4.51 -26.26
C LYS A 400 0.54 4.18 -25.28
N LEU A 401 -0.20 5.20 -24.82
CA LEU A 401 -1.38 4.98 -23.97
C LEU A 401 -2.42 4.13 -24.68
N LYS A 402 -2.72 4.41 -25.96
CA LYS A 402 -3.68 3.62 -26.75
C LYS A 402 -3.26 2.14 -26.86
N SER A 403 -1.98 1.86 -27.02
CA SER A 403 -1.49 0.47 -27.11
C SER A 403 -1.67 -0.32 -25.81
N VAL A 404 -1.58 0.35 -24.64
CA VAL A 404 -1.72 -0.30 -23.32
C VAL A 404 -3.16 -0.33 -22.85
N LEU A 405 -3.89 0.78 -23.02
CA LEU A 405 -5.26 0.94 -22.51
C LEU A 405 -6.34 0.41 -23.47
N SER A 406 -5.98 0.13 -24.72
CA SER A 406 -6.93 -0.22 -25.82
C SER A 406 -8.00 0.84 -26.09
N ILE A 407 -7.85 2.05 -25.53
CA ILE A 407 -8.71 3.24 -25.79
C ILE A 407 -7.85 4.44 -26.14
N ALA A 408 -8.45 5.39 -26.86
CA ALA A 408 -7.83 6.67 -27.12
C ALA A 408 -7.98 7.61 -25.92
N ALA A 409 -6.85 8.14 -25.44
CA ALA A 409 -6.81 9.19 -24.43
C ALA A 409 -6.32 10.49 -25.07
N LYS A 410 -6.92 11.62 -24.69
CA LYS A 410 -6.40 12.96 -25.01
C LYS A 410 -5.25 13.23 -24.04
N VAL A 411 -4.09 13.60 -24.56
CA VAL A 411 -2.94 14.01 -23.75
C VAL A 411 -2.93 15.54 -23.63
N GLN A 412 -2.50 16.04 -22.51
CA GLN A 412 -2.22 17.45 -22.27
C GLN A 412 -0.92 17.58 -21.49
N LEU A 413 0.09 18.19 -22.10
CA LEU A 413 1.34 18.48 -21.41
C LEU A 413 1.16 19.66 -20.44
N LYS A 414 1.80 19.56 -19.30
CA LYS A 414 1.86 20.58 -18.26
C LYS A 414 3.31 21.01 -18.03
N ALA A 415 3.48 22.28 -17.71
CA ALA A 415 4.77 22.81 -17.28
C ALA A 415 5.20 22.16 -15.95
N PRO A 416 6.49 22.07 -15.68
CA PRO A 416 7.00 21.58 -14.39
C PRO A 416 6.38 22.30 -13.21
N ASN A 417 6.07 21.56 -12.14
CA ASN A 417 5.48 22.07 -10.90
C ASN A 417 4.07 22.67 -11.00
N THR A 418 3.29 22.31 -12.00
CA THR A 418 1.90 22.81 -12.18
C THR A 418 0.84 21.83 -11.67
N ILE A 419 1.13 20.52 -11.58
CA ILE A 419 0.24 19.57 -10.93
C ILE A 419 0.49 19.63 -9.41
N GLU A 420 -0.59 19.77 -8.64
CA GLU A 420 -0.53 19.96 -7.19
C GLU A 420 0.26 18.82 -6.50
N ARG A 421 1.14 19.20 -5.57
CA ARG A 421 1.95 18.29 -4.74
C ARG A 421 1.16 17.94 -3.47
N SER A 422 0.63 16.72 -3.38
CA SER A 422 -0.01 16.28 -2.14
C SER A 422 1.04 15.90 -1.09
N GLN A 423 0.82 16.32 0.16
CA GLN A 423 1.62 15.88 1.31
C GLN A 423 1.18 14.52 1.87
N GLY A 424 0.36 13.77 1.12
CA GLY A 424 -0.19 12.46 1.46
C GLY A 424 -0.40 11.62 0.19
N LYS A 425 -1.46 10.79 0.17
CA LYS A 425 -1.83 10.02 -1.04
C LYS A 425 -2.15 10.97 -2.19
N SER A 426 -1.47 10.80 -3.31
CA SER A 426 -1.75 11.56 -4.53
C SER A 426 -3.12 11.16 -5.09
N ALA A 427 -4.00 12.11 -5.29
CA ALA A 427 -5.22 11.90 -6.07
C ALA A 427 -4.85 12.01 -7.56
N HIS A 428 -5.00 10.93 -8.31
CA HIS A 428 -4.66 10.89 -9.73
C HIS A 428 -5.88 10.96 -10.65
N ILE A 429 -7.10 11.05 -10.10
CA ILE A 429 -8.34 10.98 -10.86
C ILE A 429 -9.25 12.17 -10.52
N ILE A 430 -9.73 12.82 -11.57
CA ILE A 430 -10.85 13.77 -11.54
C ILE A 430 -11.94 13.19 -12.42
N ASP A 431 -12.98 12.61 -11.82
CA ASP A 431 -14.15 12.12 -12.54
C ASP A 431 -15.22 13.21 -12.56
N LYS A 432 -15.47 13.77 -13.75
CA LYS A 432 -16.48 14.82 -13.98
C LYS A 432 -17.81 14.28 -14.46
N ARG A 433 -17.91 12.97 -14.65
CA ARG A 433 -19.17 12.36 -15.06
C ARG A 433 -20.20 12.55 -13.95
N LYS A 434 -21.32 13.17 -14.27
CA LYS A 434 -22.49 13.16 -13.39
C LYS A 434 -23.09 11.75 -13.47
N LEU A 435 -22.92 10.96 -12.44
CA LEU A 435 -23.58 9.66 -12.24
C LEU A 435 -24.98 9.90 -11.69
#